data_0a08439677f429658217a53c80624728
#
_entry.id   0a08439677f429658217a53c80624728
#
_cell.length_a   1.000
_cell.length_b   1.000
_cell.length_c   1.000
_cell.angle_alpha   90.00
_cell.angle_beta   90.00
_cell.angle_gamma   90.00
#
_symmetry.space_group_name_H-M   'P 1'
#
loop_
_entity.id
_entity.type
_entity.pdbx_description
1 polymer ?
#
loop_
_entity_poly.entity_id
_entity_poly.type
_entity_poly.pdbx_seq_one_letter_code
_entity_poly.pdbx_strand_id
1 'polypeptide(L)'
;MKCGAGVITEQLQTFAEDNDLFYPVDFASAGSSQIGGNISTNAGGIKVIRWGMTRDWVAGMTVVTGEGEILELNKDLMKNNTGYDMRQLFIGGEGTLGFVTEATMRLTRTPKNLTVLVLGIPELDDVMKVLSQFQSTMDLTAFEFFSDQAMQKVLARGDVPAP
;
A
#
# COMPACT_ATOMS: atom_id res chain seq x y z
N MET A 1 -11.63 8.79 4.06
CA MET A 1 -11.06 9.70 5.09
C MET A 1 -10.26 10.79 4.42
N LYS A 2 -10.48 12.06 4.77
CA LYS A 2 -9.66 13.18 4.30
C LYS A 2 -8.53 13.44 5.31
N CYS A 3 -7.30 13.62 4.82
CA CYS A 3 -6.12 13.86 5.66
C CYS A 3 -5.11 14.77 4.94
N GLY A 4 -4.27 15.46 5.71
CA GLY A 4 -3.13 16.20 5.19
C GLY A 4 -2.03 15.26 4.66
N ALA A 5 -1.24 15.72 3.70
CA ALA A 5 -0.15 14.95 3.10
C ALA A 5 0.93 14.52 4.12
N GLY A 6 1.08 15.25 5.23
CA GLY A 6 2.04 14.94 6.28
C GLY A 6 1.58 13.89 7.30
N VAL A 7 0.37 13.35 7.17
CA VAL A 7 -0.11 12.26 8.05
C VAL A 7 0.74 11.02 7.81
N ILE A 8 1.21 10.41 8.90
CA ILE A 8 1.99 9.17 8.87
C ILE A 8 1.09 7.99 8.53
N THR A 9 1.56 7.05 7.74
CA THR A 9 0.78 5.88 7.28
C THR A 9 0.19 5.10 8.45
N GLU A 10 0.97 4.83 9.48
CA GLU A 10 0.52 4.14 10.69
C GLU A 10 -0.60 4.89 11.43
N GLN A 11 -0.56 6.23 11.44
CA GLN A 11 -1.65 7.04 12.01
C GLN A 11 -2.96 6.85 11.24
N LEU A 12 -2.90 6.76 9.90
CA LEU A 12 -4.07 6.46 9.08
C LEU A 12 -4.57 5.03 9.31
N GLN A 13 -3.67 4.07 9.48
CA GLN A 13 -4.01 2.68 9.80
C GLN A 13 -4.70 2.58 11.15
N THR A 14 -4.13 3.18 12.20
CA THR A 14 -4.72 3.23 13.56
C THR A 14 -6.09 3.89 13.54
N PHE A 15 -6.23 5.04 12.85
CA PHE A 15 -7.54 5.67 12.71
C PHE A 15 -8.56 4.75 12.02
N ALA A 16 -8.16 4.02 11.00
CA ALA A 16 -9.05 3.07 10.33
C ALA A 16 -9.48 1.96 11.28
N GLU A 17 -8.54 1.38 12.03
CA GLU A 17 -8.80 0.32 13.02
C GLU A 17 -9.73 0.78 14.14
N ASP A 18 -9.53 1.98 14.68
CA ASP A 18 -10.40 2.59 15.71
C ASP A 18 -11.85 2.79 15.24
N ASN A 19 -12.09 2.73 13.93
CA ASN A 19 -13.41 2.86 13.31
C ASN A 19 -13.89 1.56 12.64
N ASP A 20 -13.36 0.41 13.01
CA ASP A 20 -13.69 -0.90 12.42
C ASP A 20 -13.44 -0.99 10.90
N LEU A 21 -12.51 -0.20 10.40
CA LEU A 21 -12.09 -0.13 9.00
C LEU A 21 -10.64 -0.54 8.84
N PHE A 22 -10.19 -0.60 7.60
CA PHE A 22 -8.85 -1.03 7.25
C PHE A 22 -8.27 -0.18 6.11
N TYR A 23 -7.03 0.26 6.29
CA TYR A 23 -6.20 0.84 5.22
C TYR A 23 -5.13 -0.16 4.85
N PRO A 24 -5.18 -0.79 3.66
CA PRO A 24 -4.38 -1.98 3.37
C PRO A 24 -2.95 -1.70 2.86
N VAL A 25 -2.63 -0.47 2.51
CA VAL A 25 -1.24 -0.14 2.08
C VAL A 25 -0.34 -0.21 3.30
N ASP A 26 0.61 -1.16 3.28
CA ASP A 26 1.41 -1.52 4.44
C ASP A 26 2.82 -1.95 4.01
N PHE A 27 3.82 -1.35 4.64
CA PHE A 27 5.24 -1.60 4.37
C PHE A 27 6.10 -1.26 5.60
N ALA A 28 7.35 -1.70 5.62
CA ALA A 28 8.24 -1.58 6.77
C ALA A 28 8.41 -0.15 7.30
N SER A 29 8.27 0.88 6.45
CA SER A 29 8.37 2.29 6.84
C SER A 29 7.03 2.94 7.22
N ALA A 30 5.96 2.17 7.47
CA ALA A 30 4.64 2.73 7.80
C ALA A 30 4.66 3.71 8.97
N GLY A 31 5.50 3.47 9.98
CA GLY A 31 5.68 4.33 11.16
C GLY A 31 6.38 5.67 10.89
N SER A 32 6.90 5.91 9.70
CA SER A 32 7.61 7.16 9.34
C SER A 32 7.21 7.74 7.99
N SER A 33 6.69 6.95 7.07
CA SER A 33 6.26 7.41 5.76
C SER A 33 5.02 8.27 5.84
N GLN A 34 4.95 9.29 5.01
CA GLN A 34 3.83 10.24 4.97
C GLN A 34 2.96 9.98 3.74
N ILE A 35 1.65 10.21 3.88
CA ILE A 35 0.65 9.95 2.83
C ILE A 35 0.98 10.69 1.52
N GLY A 36 1.41 11.95 1.59
CA GLY A 36 1.81 12.69 0.38
C GLY A 36 3.00 12.08 -0.34
N GLY A 37 4.01 11.60 0.41
CA GLY A 37 5.15 10.87 -0.15
C GLY A 37 4.73 9.53 -0.77
N ASN A 38 3.87 8.78 -0.10
CA ASN A 38 3.34 7.51 -0.62
C ASN A 38 2.54 7.71 -1.92
N ILE A 39 1.78 8.79 -2.02
CA ILE A 39 1.07 9.17 -3.26
C ILE A 39 2.09 9.52 -4.35
N SER A 40 3.05 10.37 -4.03
CA SER A 40 4.05 10.84 -5.00
C SER A 40 4.88 9.71 -5.60
N THR A 41 5.19 8.68 -4.81
CA THR A 41 5.93 7.50 -5.28
C THR A 41 5.03 6.35 -5.74
N ASN A 42 3.71 6.49 -5.59
CA ASN A 42 2.76 5.39 -5.75
C ASN A 42 3.19 4.15 -4.96
N ALA A 43 3.44 4.33 -3.66
CA ALA A 43 4.00 3.29 -2.81
C ALA A 43 3.15 2.02 -2.83
N GLY A 44 3.82 0.89 -2.97
CA GLY A 44 3.23 -0.44 -2.80
C GLY A 44 3.48 -0.96 -1.39
N GLY A 45 3.38 -2.27 -1.21
CA GLY A 45 3.67 -2.92 0.06
C GLY A 45 3.47 -4.41 -0.03
N ILE A 46 3.57 -5.11 1.09
CA ILE A 46 3.48 -6.57 1.15
C ILE A 46 2.10 -7.12 0.73
N LYS A 47 1.06 -6.28 0.79
CA LYS A 47 -0.34 -6.68 0.51
C LYS A 47 -0.81 -6.29 -0.89
N VAL A 48 0.12 -5.87 -1.78
CA VAL A 48 -0.19 -5.40 -3.15
C VAL A 48 -0.92 -6.45 -3.97
N ILE A 49 -0.59 -7.71 -3.79
CA ILE A 49 -1.19 -8.82 -4.55
C ILE A 49 -2.72 -8.86 -4.44
N ARG A 50 -3.27 -8.43 -3.31
CA ARG A 50 -4.72 -8.37 -3.07
C ARG A 50 -5.29 -6.97 -3.19
N TRP A 51 -4.57 -5.98 -2.66
CA TRP A 51 -5.13 -4.66 -2.38
C TRP A 51 -4.64 -3.57 -3.32
N GLY A 52 -3.72 -3.91 -4.24
CA GLY A 52 -3.11 -2.93 -5.13
C GLY A 52 -2.16 -1.97 -4.41
N MET A 53 -1.87 -0.86 -5.07
CA MET A 53 -0.92 0.15 -4.64
C MET A 53 -1.64 1.39 -4.06
N THR A 54 -0.89 2.38 -3.61
CA THR A 54 -1.45 3.63 -3.08
C THR A 54 -2.47 4.27 -4.03
N ARG A 55 -2.24 4.25 -5.36
CA ARG A 55 -3.17 4.83 -6.35
C ARG A 55 -4.60 4.29 -6.27
N ASP A 56 -4.76 3.04 -5.91
CA ASP A 56 -6.06 2.37 -5.82
C ASP A 56 -6.88 2.87 -4.63
N TRP A 57 -6.20 3.51 -3.67
CA TRP A 57 -6.78 3.99 -2.42
C TRP A 57 -6.97 5.52 -2.38
N VAL A 58 -6.50 6.26 -3.38
CA VAL A 58 -6.71 7.71 -3.47
C VAL A 58 -8.06 8.01 -4.13
N ALA A 59 -9.03 8.49 -3.36
CA ALA A 59 -10.34 8.91 -3.87
C ALA A 59 -10.31 10.33 -4.44
N GLY A 60 -9.56 11.23 -3.82
CA GLY A 60 -9.37 12.61 -4.24
C GLY A 60 -8.09 13.19 -3.65
N MET A 61 -7.63 14.31 -4.17
CA MET A 61 -6.48 15.02 -3.61
C MET A 61 -6.45 16.49 -4.00
N THR A 62 -5.76 17.28 -3.21
CA THR A 62 -5.40 18.66 -3.50
C THR A 62 -3.92 18.76 -3.80
N VAL A 63 -3.58 19.39 -4.91
CA VAL A 63 -2.20 19.54 -5.40
C VAL A 63 -1.92 21.02 -5.64
N VAL A 64 -0.72 21.46 -5.30
CA VAL A 64 -0.17 22.77 -5.71
C VAL A 64 0.83 22.55 -6.83
N THR A 65 0.62 23.18 -7.98
CA THR A 65 1.51 23.08 -9.14
C THR A 65 2.78 23.93 -8.96
N GLY A 66 3.76 23.76 -9.83
CA GLY A 66 4.97 24.59 -9.85
C GLY A 66 4.70 26.09 -10.12
N GLU A 67 3.55 26.46 -10.64
CA GLU A 67 3.10 27.84 -10.86
C GLU A 67 2.30 28.40 -9.67
N GLY A 68 2.08 27.59 -8.63
CA GLY A 68 1.33 27.97 -7.43
C GLY A 68 -0.19 27.81 -7.58
N GLU A 69 -0.67 27.20 -8.64
CA GLU A 69 -2.10 26.90 -8.81
C GLU A 69 -2.53 25.77 -7.89
N ILE A 70 -3.72 25.90 -7.29
CA ILE A 70 -4.33 24.87 -6.45
C ILE A 70 -5.33 24.07 -7.27
N LEU A 71 -5.07 22.77 -7.39
CA LEU A 71 -5.94 21.84 -8.12
C LEU A 71 -6.63 20.91 -7.11
N GLU A 72 -7.98 20.94 -7.09
CA GLU A 72 -8.80 19.97 -6.37
C GLU A 72 -9.22 18.86 -7.32
N LEU A 73 -8.65 17.69 -7.15
CA LEU A 73 -8.83 16.55 -8.08
C LEU A 73 -9.83 15.54 -7.52
N ASN A 74 -10.89 15.32 -8.28
CA ASN A 74 -11.99 14.37 -8.06
C ASN A 74 -12.95 14.68 -6.89
N LYS A 75 -12.70 15.61 -6.00
CA LYS A 75 -13.60 16.06 -4.90
C LYS A 75 -14.39 14.92 -4.23
N ASP A 76 -13.73 13.79 -3.96
CA ASP A 76 -14.27 12.63 -3.24
C ASP A 76 -15.40 11.85 -3.96
N LEU A 77 -15.64 12.09 -5.24
CA LEU A 77 -16.63 11.35 -5.99
C LEU A 77 -16.22 9.87 -6.15
N MET A 78 -17.12 8.97 -5.79
CA MET A 78 -16.92 7.52 -5.98
C MET A 78 -16.90 7.14 -7.46
N LYS A 79 -17.73 7.79 -8.27
CA LYS A 79 -17.79 7.64 -9.72
C LYS A 79 -17.68 9.00 -10.37
N ASN A 80 -16.67 9.18 -11.18
CA ASN A 80 -16.48 10.38 -11.98
C ASN A 80 -15.99 10.00 -13.39
N ASN A 81 -16.85 10.13 -14.37
CA ASN A 81 -16.56 9.84 -15.78
C ASN A 81 -16.40 11.14 -16.59
N THR A 82 -16.19 12.27 -15.94
CA THR A 82 -16.08 13.59 -16.56
C THR A 82 -14.62 13.89 -16.92
N GLY A 83 -14.23 13.64 -18.17
CA GLY A 83 -12.87 13.89 -18.64
C GLY A 83 -11.83 12.89 -18.12
N TYR A 84 -10.57 13.29 -18.20
CA TYR A 84 -9.44 12.49 -17.71
C TYR A 84 -9.38 12.49 -16.19
N ASP A 85 -8.98 11.36 -15.61
CA ASP A 85 -8.65 11.27 -14.17
C ASP A 85 -7.25 11.87 -13.92
N MET A 86 -7.23 13.17 -13.70
CA MET A 86 -6.00 13.93 -13.53
C MET A 86 -5.20 13.51 -12.29
N ARG A 87 -5.81 12.82 -11.30
CA ARG A 87 -5.08 12.25 -10.16
C ARG A 87 -3.95 11.34 -10.62
N GLN A 88 -4.20 10.58 -11.70
CA GLN A 88 -3.25 9.59 -12.22
C GLN A 88 -1.95 10.20 -12.75
N LEU A 89 -1.91 11.49 -13.06
CA LEU A 89 -0.70 12.19 -13.44
C LEU A 89 0.21 12.48 -12.23
N PHE A 90 -0.39 12.82 -11.09
CA PHE A 90 0.35 13.19 -9.89
C PHE A 90 0.75 11.98 -9.04
N ILE A 91 -0.07 10.91 -9.06
CA ILE A 91 0.24 9.67 -8.34
C ILE A 91 1.38 8.95 -9.06
N GLY A 92 2.52 8.82 -8.38
CA GLY A 92 3.74 8.28 -8.96
C GLY A 92 4.53 9.28 -9.80
N GLY A 93 4.14 10.57 -9.77
CA GLY A 93 4.84 11.66 -10.46
C GLY A 93 6.06 12.18 -9.70
N GLU A 94 6.38 11.62 -8.53
CA GLU A 94 7.55 11.92 -7.69
C GLU A 94 7.76 13.43 -7.40
N GLY A 95 6.64 14.19 -7.31
CA GLY A 95 6.66 15.64 -7.07
C GLY A 95 7.04 16.50 -8.28
N THR A 96 7.28 15.92 -9.45
CA THR A 96 7.73 16.65 -10.65
C THR A 96 6.65 17.54 -11.27
N LEU A 97 5.36 17.21 -11.03
CA LEU A 97 4.22 17.94 -11.59
C LEU A 97 3.52 18.84 -10.56
N GLY A 98 3.78 18.64 -9.28
CA GLY A 98 3.17 19.40 -8.21
C GLY A 98 3.32 18.73 -6.85
N PHE A 99 2.93 19.45 -5.82
CA PHE A 99 3.04 19.03 -4.42
C PHE A 99 1.67 18.68 -3.86
N VAL A 100 1.50 17.45 -3.39
CA VAL A 100 0.27 17.00 -2.73
C VAL A 100 0.19 17.61 -1.35
N THR A 101 -0.91 18.31 -1.04
CA THR A 101 -1.15 18.95 0.26
C THR A 101 -2.17 18.22 1.11
N GLU A 102 -3.19 17.68 0.47
CA GLU A 102 -4.26 16.89 1.10
C GLU A 102 -4.65 15.71 0.23
N ALA A 103 -5.16 14.66 0.84
CA ALA A 103 -5.72 13.52 0.14
C ALA A 103 -6.98 12.99 0.83
N THR A 104 -7.90 12.45 0.04
CA THR A 104 -8.99 11.61 0.51
C THR A 104 -8.64 10.17 0.21
N MET A 105 -8.39 9.41 1.28
CA MET A 105 -8.05 8.00 1.21
C MET A 105 -9.30 7.14 1.38
N ARG A 106 -9.39 6.09 0.55
CA ARG A 106 -10.40 5.04 0.71
C ARG A 106 -10.00 4.13 1.87
N LEU A 107 -10.99 3.64 2.56
CA LEU A 107 -10.85 2.59 3.57
C LEU A 107 -11.77 1.42 3.19
N THR A 108 -11.48 0.26 3.69
CA THR A 108 -12.28 -0.94 3.46
C THR A 108 -12.60 -1.66 4.77
N ARG A 109 -13.33 -2.75 4.71
CA ARG A 109 -13.62 -3.57 5.89
C ARG A 109 -12.38 -4.34 6.31
N THR A 110 -12.17 -4.45 7.60
CA THR A 110 -11.10 -5.29 8.15
C THR A 110 -11.25 -6.74 7.70
N PRO A 111 -10.22 -7.33 7.07
CA PRO A 111 -10.25 -8.73 6.69
C PRO A 111 -10.31 -9.62 7.92
N LYS A 112 -11.06 -10.74 7.82
CA LYS A 112 -11.23 -11.70 8.92
C LYS A 112 -10.56 -13.02 8.56
N ASN A 113 -10.25 -13.81 9.60
CA ASN A 113 -9.74 -15.17 9.45
C ASN A 113 -8.43 -15.24 8.64
N LEU A 114 -7.52 -14.28 8.85
CA LEU A 114 -6.21 -14.31 8.23
C LEU A 114 -5.36 -15.42 8.85
N THR A 115 -4.67 -16.19 8.00
CA THR A 115 -3.74 -17.24 8.39
C THR A 115 -2.42 -17.04 7.66
N VAL A 116 -1.31 -17.22 8.37
CA VAL A 116 0.03 -17.23 7.78
C VAL A 116 0.46 -18.67 7.59
N LEU A 117 0.95 -19.00 6.40
CA LEU A 117 1.55 -20.29 6.07
C LEU A 117 3.03 -20.07 5.79
N VAL A 118 3.89 -20.86 6.41
CA VAL A 118 5.32 -20.89 6.11
C VAL A 118 5.61 -22.22 5.41
N LEU A 119 6.18 -22.17 4.21
CA LEU A 119 6.42 -23.33 3.36
C LEU A 119 7.91 -23.46 3.04
N GLY A 120 8.48 -24.63 3.26
CA GLY A 120 9.80 -24.99 2.74
C GLY A 120 9.67 -25.47 1.28
N ILE A 121 10.32 -24.78 0.34
CA ILE A 121 10.32 -25.12 -1.08
C ILE A 121 11.75 -25.45 -1.49
N PRO A 122 12.08 -26.70 -1.84
CA PRO A 122 13.44 -27.11 -2.17
C PRO A 122 14.01 -26.42 -3.41
N GLU A 123 13.19 -26.26 -4.44
CA GLU A 123 13.62 -25.72 -5.74
C GLU A 123 13.00 -24.33 -5.99
N LEU A 124 13.85 -23.38 -6.33
CA LEU A 124 13.41 -21.99 -6.58
C LEU A 124 12.33 -21.90 -7.68
N ASP A 125 12.44 -22.74 -8.70
CA ASP A 125 11.48 -22.79 -9.82
C ASP A 125 10.06 -23.20 -9.40
N ASP A 126 9.90 -23.83 -8.24
CA ASP A 126 8.61 -24.25 -7.72
C ASP A 126 7.88 -23.12 -6.96
N VAL A 127 8.58 -22.05 -6.57
CA VAL A 127 7.99 -20.90 -5.87
C VAL A 127 6.84 -20.30 -6.67
N MET A 128 7.04 -20.08 -7.98
CA MET A 128 6.02 -19.52 -8.87
C MET A 128 4.84 -20.48 -9.12
N LYS A 129 5.06 -21.78 -9.06
CA LYS A 129 4.00 -22.78 -9.15
C LYS A 129 3.11 -22.76 -7.90
N VAL A 130 3.73 -22.64 -6.73
CA VAL A 130 3.01 -22.49 -5.44
C VAL A 130 2.20 -21.21 -5.43
N LEU A 131 2.77 -20.08 -5.84
CA LEU A 131 2.05 -18.83 -5.97
C LEU A 131 0.81 -18.97 -6.87
N SER A 132 0.98 -19.51 -8.07
CA SER A 132 -0.11 -19.71 -9.02
C SER A 132 -1.23 -20.61 -8.46
N GLN A 133 -0.86 -21.66 -7.73
CA GLN A 133 -1.81 -22.56 -7.10
C GLN A 133 -2.61 -21.83 -6.01
N PHE A 134 -1.96 -21.06 -5.15
CA PHE A 134 -2.64 -20.31 -4.12
C PHE A 134 -3.55 -19.21 -4.68
N GLN A 135 -3.09 -18.47 -5.69
CA GLN A 135 -3.92 -17.46 -6.34
C GLN A 135 -5.19 -18.04 -6.98
N SER A 136 -5.15 -19.30 -7.44
CA SER A 136 -6.30 -19.94 -8.06
C SER A 136 -7.31 -20.53 -7.07
N THR A 137 -6.91 -20.74 -5.81
CA THR A 137 -7.70 -21.51 -4.83
C THR A 137 -8.11 -20.73 -3.59
N MET A 138 -7.47 -19.58 -3.31
CA MET A 138 -7.72 -18.79 -2.11
C MET A 138 -7.51 -17.31 -2.31
N ASP A 139 -8.05 -16.51 -1.40
CA ASP A 139 -7.89 -15.07 -1.32
C ASP A 139 -6.51 -14.71 -0.72
N LEU A 140 -5.48 -14.78 -1.55
CA LEU A 140 -4.10 -14.51 -1.12
C LEU A 140 -3.91 -13.02 -0.79
N THR A 141 -3.54 -12.71 0.43
CA THR A 141 -3.32 -11.32 0.89
C THR A 141 -1.90 -10.84 0.63
N ALA A 142 -0.92 -11.69 0.89
CA ALA A 142 0.50 -11.42 0.67
C ALA A 142 1.20 -12.74 0.26
N PHE A 143 2.29 -12.61 -0.45
CA PHE A 143 3.19 -13.72 -0.77
C PHE A 143 4.62 -13.20 -0.72
N GLU A 144 5.36 -13.65 0.27
CA GLU A 144 6.74 -13.23 0.51
C GLU A 144 7.68 -14.42 0.35
N PHE A 145 8.87 -14.17 -0.12
CA PHE A 145 9.91 -15.17 -0.31
C PHE A 145 11.20 -14.71 0.36
N PHE A 146 11.88 -15.63 1.00
CA PHE A 146 13.26 -15.44 1.46
C PHE A 146 14.08 -16.71 1.23
N SER A 147 15.34 -16.54 0.89
CA SER A 147 16.24 -17.67 0.66
C SER A 147 16.76 -18.25 1.98
N ASP A 148 17.21 -19.51 1.94
CA ASP A 148 17.91 -20.14 3.07
C ASP A 148 19.08 -19.28 3.57
N GLN A 149 19.88 -18.71 2.67
CA GLN A 149 20.99 -17.83 3.03
C GLN A 149 20.53 -16.59 3.83
N ALA A 150 19.38 -15.98 3.46
CA ALA A 150 18.81 -14.85 4.18
C ALA A 150 18.34 -15.31 5.56
N MET A 151 17.67 -16.46 5.65
CA MET A 151 17.22 -17.05 6.91
C MET A 151 18.42 -17.31 7.84
N GLN A 152 19.47 -17.96 7.37
CA GLN A 152 20.66 -18.26 8.18
C GLN A 152 21.30 -16.98 8.75
N LYS A 153 21.35 -15.89 7.97
CA LYS A 153 21.87 -14.61 8.47
C LYS A 153 21.00 -14.00 9.56
N VAL A 154 19.68 -14.09 9.44
CA VAL A 154 18.75 -13.60 10.45
C VAL A 154 18.86 -14.43 11.74
N LEU A 155 18.87 -15.75 11.62
CA LEU A 155 19.01 -16.66 12.76
C LEU A 155 20.36 -16.50 13.47
N ALA A 156 21.44 -16.22 12.75
CA ALA A 156 22.76 -16.00 13.31
C ALA A 156 22.83 -14.76 14.24
N ARG A 157 21.88 -13.82 14.12
CA ARG A 157 21.78 -12.68 15.07
C ARG A 157 21.26 -13.13 16.45
N GLY A 158 20.49 -14.21 16.51
CA GLY A 158 20.01 -14.81 17.75
C GLY A 158 18.83 -14.09 18.42
N ASP A 159 18.27 -13.09 17.78
CA ASP A 159 17.14 -12.27 18.30
C ASP A 159 15.78 -12.70 17.73
N VAL A 160 15.76 -13.63 16.79
CA VAL A 160 14.54 -14.16 16.16
C VAL A 160 14.55 -15.70 16.23
N PRO A 161 13.45 -16.35 16.69
CA PRO A 161 13.34 -17.81 16.66
C PRO A 161 13.23 -18.33 15.22
N ALA A 162 13.63 -19.57 15.00
CA ALA A 162 13.36 -20.26 13.73
C ALA A 162 11.85 -20.46 13.55
N PRO A 163 11.33 -20.36 12.32
CA PRO A 163 9.92 -20.57 12.02
C PRO A 163 9.47 -22.02 12.23
#